data_5a2ae3535bc7729399de0459788593ec
#
_entry.id   5a2ae3535bc7729399de0459788593ec
#
_cell.length_a   1.000
_cell.length_b   1.000
_cell.length_c   1.000
_cell.angle_alpha   90.00
_cell.angle_beta   90.00
_cell.angle_gamma   90.00
#
_symmetry.space_group_name_H-M   'P 1'
#
loop_
_entity.id
_entity.type
_entity.pdbx_description
1 polymer ?
#
loop_
_entity_poly.entity_id
_entity_poly.type
_entity_poly.pdbx_seq_one_letter_code
_entity_poly.pdbx_strand_id
1 'polypeptide(L)'
;METIKNLPKNRLGLGVTPALVLVDMINGFTDPDCPLGTSCPSVVAANIQLLDAFRAFSLPIFFTTVVYRSEQQAQVFRQKVPALNVLTPDSHWVQIDPALGRKTSEMLIEKQWASGFFKTQLDDHLRSLKVDSLVVTGLTTSGCVRATVVDGLQ
;
A
#
# COMPACT_ATOMS: atom_id res chain seq x y z
N MET A 1 -22.73 -32.11 2.35
CA MET A 1 -21.35 -31.60 2.33
C MET A 1 -21.17 -30.89 0.98
N GLU A 2 -21.19 -29.56 0.97
CA GLU A 2 -20.99 -28.81 -0.28
C GLU A 2 -19.53 -28.94 -0.74
N THR A 3 -19.32 -29.42 -1.94
CA THR A 3 -17.99 -29.51 -2.54
C THR A 3 -17.65 -28.15 -3.17
N ILE A 4 -16.80 -27.37 -2.53
CA ILE A 4 -16.27 -26.13 -3.11
C ILE A 4 -15.39 -26.54 -4.30
N LYS A 5 -15.81 -26.21 -5.51
CA LYS A 5 -14.99 -26.41 -6.71
C LYS A 5 -13.82 -25.43 -6.68
N ASN A 6 -12.62 -25.94 -6.65
CA ASN A 6 -11.42 -25.13 -6.89
C ASN A 6 -11.38 -24.76 -8.37
N LEU A 7 -11.53 -23.47 -8.66
CA LEU A 7 -11.34 -22.95 -10.02
C LEU A 7 -9.86 -23.07 -10.40
N PRO A 8 -9.55 -23.47 -11.66
CA PRO A 8 -8.18 -23.47 -12.13
C PRO A 8 -7.61 -22.05 -12.09
N LYS A 9 -6.40 -21.91 -11.59
CA LYS A 9 -5.67 -20.63 -11.50
C LYS A 9 -4.44 -20.72 -12.39
N ASN A 10 -4.28 -19.75 -13.28
CA ASN A 10 -3.04 -19.56 -14.02
C ASN A 10 -2.05 -18.76 -13.17
N ARG A 11 -0.78 -19.12 -13.25
CA ARG A 11 0.30 -18.29 -12.71
C ARG A 11 0.68 -17.26 -13.77
N LEU A 12 0.54 -15.98 -13.43
CA LEU A 12 1.11 -14.89 -14.20
C LEU A 12 2.55 -14.74 -13.74
N GLY A 13 3.52 -14.73 -14.66
CA GLY A 13 4.90 -14.34 -14.37
C GLY A 13 4.98 -12.83 -14.12
N LEU A 14 6.11 -12.38 -13.56
CA LEU A 14 6.44 -10.95 -13.62
C LEU A 14 6.66 -10.58 -15.09
N GLY A 15 6.13 -9.43 -15.52
CA GLY A 15 6.34 -8.89 -16.84
C GLY A 15 7.76 -8.35 -17.05
N VAL A 16 7.91 -7.47 -18.02
CA VAL A 16 9.20 -6.84 -18.33
C VAL A 16 9.48 -5.64 -17.43
N THR A 17 8.44 -4.92 -17.04
CA THR A 17 8.54 -3.71 -16.21
C THR A 17 7.60 -3.84 -14.98
N PRO A 18 7.90 -4.72 -14.03
CA PRO A 18 7.13 -4.82 -12.80
C PRO A 18 7.31 -3.58 -11.92
N ALA A 19 6.27 -3.17 -11.21
CA ALA A 19 6.36 -2.16 -10.16
C ALA A 19 6.05 -2.75 -8.78
N LEU A 20 6.72 -2.22 -7.75
CA LEU A 20 6.45 -2.53 -6.36
C LEU A 20 5.56 -1.45 -5.76
N VAL A 21 4.44 -1.83 -5.17
CA VAL A 21 3.53 -0.94 -4.45
C VAL A 21 3.48 -1.37 -2.98
N LEU A 22 4.09 -0.55 -2.12
CA LEU A 22 4.06 -0.74 -0.67
C LEU A 22 2.87 0.03 -0.09
N VAL A 23 1.82 -0.69 0.25
CA VAL A 23 0.58 -0.10 0.74
C VAL A 23 0.69 0.18 2.22
N ASP A 24 0.63 1.47 2.57
CA ASP A 24 0.49 1.98 3.93
C ASP A 24 1.51 1.42 4.94
N MET A 25 2.75 1.22 4.50
CA MET A 25 3.87 0.90 5.39
C MET A 25 4.32 2.16 6.13
N ILE A 26 3.42 2.70 6.94
CA ILE A 26 3.56 3.94 7.71
C ILE A 26 3.60 3.65 9.21
N ASN A 27 4.17 4.58 9.98
CA ASN A 27 4.25 4.46 11.43
C ASN A 27 2.89 4.16 12.06
N GLY A 28 1.80 4.73 11.52
CA GLY A 28 0.44 4.49 11.98
C GLY A 28 -0.01 3.03 11.96
N PHE A 29 0.60 2.18 11.13
CA PHE A 29 0.28 0.75 11.07
C PHE A 29 1.40 -0.17 11.55
N THR A 30 2.66 0.29 11.55
CA THR A 30 3.81 -0.53 11.98
C THR A 30 4.21 -0.31 13.43
N ASP A 31 3.80 0.81 14.03
CA ASP A 31 4.11 1.15 15.42
C ASP A 31 2.95 0.76 16.35
N PRO A 32 3.16 -0.15 17.32
CA PRO A 32 2.11 -0.58 18.24
C PRO A 32 1.59 0.52 19.19
N ASP A 33 2.27 1.65 19.32
CA ASP A 33 1.80 2.79 20.11
C ASP A 33 0.69 3.58 19.39
N CYS A 34 0.52 3.38 18.09
CA CYS A 34 -0.62 3.94 17.35
C CYS A 34 -1.88 3.10 17.57
N PRO A 35 -3.08 3.71 17.72
CA PRO A 35 -4.35 2.96 17.83
C PRO A 35 -4.65 2.03 16.65
N LEU A 36 -4.02 2.25 15.49
CA LEU A 36 -4.14 1.43 14.27
C LEU A 36 -3.00 0.43 14.14
N GLY A 37 -1.94 0.61 14.92
CA GLY A 37 -0.67 -0.06 14.69
C GLY A 37 -0.58 -1.45 15.30
N THR A 38 0.38 -2.20 14.79
CA THR A 38 0.74 -3.51 15.32
C THR A 38 2.23 -3.74 15.17
N SER A 39 2.83 -4.50 16.08
CA SER A 39 4.21 -4.95 15.93
C SER A 39 4.30 -5.99 14.80
N CYS A 40 4.99 -5.65 13.73
CA CYS A 40 5.09 -6.51 12.55
C CYS A 40 6.51 -6.56 11.94
N PRO A 41 7.56 -6.85 12.75
CA PRO A 41 8.95 -6.79 12.29
C PRO A 41 9.25 -7.73 11.12
N SER A 42 8.60 -8.89 11.04
CA SER A 42 8.75 -9.81 9.92
C SER A 42 8.19 -9.26 8.61
N VAL A 43 7.08 -8.52 8.68
CA VAL A 43 6.50 -7.82 7.51
C VAL A 43 7.43 -6.71 7.04
N VAL A 44 7.95 -5.90 7.95
CA VAL A 44 8.93 -4.85 7.63
C VAL A 44 10.17 -5.45 6.97
N ALA A 45 10.74 -6.52 7.55
CA ALA A 45 11.91 -7.20 6.99
C ALA A 45 11.66 -7.76 5.59
N ALA A 46 10.51 -8.37 5.34
CA ALA A 46 10.14 -8.85 4.00
C ALA A 46 10.01 -7.71 2.98
N ASN A 47 9.46 -6.57 3.40
CA ASN A 47 9.37 -5.39 2.55
C ASN A 47 10.75 -4.79 2.23
N ILE A 48 11.70 -4.80 3.16
CA ILE A 48 13.08 -4.38 2.91
C ILE A 48 13.71 -5.28 1.83
N GLN A 49 13.54 -6.59 1.91
CA GLN A 49 14.06 -7.51 0.88
C GLN A 49 13.47 -7.22 -0.52
N LEU A 50 12.17 -6.93 -0.60
CA LEU A 50 11.53 -6.54 -1.86
C LEU A 50 12.08 -5.21 -2.38
N LEU A 51 12.22 -4.21 -1.50
CA LEU A 51 12.81 -2.91 -1.85
C LEU A 51 14.22 -3.06 -2.41
N ASP A 52 15.07 -3.85 -1.75
CA ASP A 52 16.44 -4.08 -2.19
C ASP A 52 16.48 -4.73 -3.58
N ALA A 53 15.61 -5.72 -3.81
CA ALA A 53 15.50 -6.37 -5.13
C ALA A 53 15.06 -5.37 -6.22
N PHE A 54 14.00 -4.58 -5.98
CA PHE A 54 13.52 -3.61 -6.97
C PHE A 54 14.51 -2.47 -7.21
N ARG A 55 15.20 -2.01 -6.16
CA ARG A 55 16.27 -1.01 -6.25
C ARG A 55 17.48 -1.50 -7.05
N ALA A 56 17.86 -2.76 -6.87
CA ALA A 56 18.99 -3.36 -7.59
C ALA A 56 18.75 -3.40 -9.11
N PHE A 57 17.51 -3.56 -9.53
CA PHE A 57 17.13 -3.57 -10.95
C PHE A 57 16.59 -2.22 -11.45
N SER A 58 16.64 -1.18 -10.65
CA SER A 58 16.11 0.17 -10.97
C SER A 58 14.64 0.14 -11.41
N LEU A 59 13.84 -0.74 -10.83
CA LEU A 59 12.41 -0.89 -11.12
C LEU A 59 11.57 0.13 -10.35
N PRO A 60 10.38 0.49 -10.87
CA PRO A 60 9.49 1.46 -10.23
C PRO A 60 9.03 1.02 -8.83
N ILE A 61 9.10 1.94 -7.87
CA ILE A 61 8.68 1.74 -6.48
C ILE A 61 7.73 2.86 -6.08
N PHE A 62 6.58 2.44 -5.55
CA PHE A 62 5.53 3.32 -5.04
C PHE A 62 5.24 2.99 -3.58
N PHE A 63 5.12 4.02 -2.78
CA PHE A 63 4.59 3.93 -1.43
C PHE A 63 3.23 4.59 -1.37
N THR A 64 2.31 4.10 -0.56
CA THR A 64 1.09 4.83 -0.23
C THR A 64 1.09 5.24 1.24
N THR A 65 0.41 6.33 1.52
CA THR A 65 0.09 6.78 2.88
C THR A 65 -1.34 7.29 2.93
N VAL A 66 -1.98 7.14 4.08
CA VAL A 66 -3.34 7.65 4.31
C VAL A 66 -3.25 8.99 5.04
N VAL A 67 -3.83 10.04 4.44
CA VAL A 67 -3.80 11.38 5.03
C VAL A 67 -5.17 12.03 4.91
N TYR A 68 -5.74 12.48 6.01
CA TYR A 68 -7.01 13.21 6.04
C TYR A 68 -6.78 14.69 6.33
N ARG A 69 -7.11 15.55 5.36
CA ARG A 69 -6.93 17.01 5.44
C ARG A 69 -8.23 17.73 5.82
N SER A 70 -9.36 17.04 5.77
CA SER A 70 -10.65 17.60 6.17
C SER A 70 -11.58 16.51 6.74
N GLU A 71 -12.59 16.92 7.46
CA GLU A 71 -13.59 16.00 8.04
C GLU A 71 -14.46 15.32 7.00
N GLN A 72 -14.63 15.93 5.82
CA GLN A 72 -15.43 15.39 4.73
C GLN A 72 -14.75 14.26 3.97
N GLN A 73 -13.42 14.12 4.08
CA GLN A 73 -12.69 13.07 3.39
C GLN A 73 -12.97 11.71 4.01
N ALA A 74 -13.40 10.74 3.17
CA ALA A 74 -13.71 9.37 3.54
C ALA A 74 -14.62 9.24 4.78
N GLN A 75 -15.59 10.13 4.93
CA GLN A 75 -16.41 10.29 6.13
C GLN A 75 -17.02 8.97 6.61
N VAL A 76 -17.66 8.20 5.71
CA VAL A 76 -18.27 6.91 6.07
C VAL A 76 -17.24 5.91 6.56
N PHE A 77 -16.07 5.85 5.91
CA PHE A 77 -14.99 4.95 6.30
C PHE A 77 -14.43 5.32 7.68
N ARG A 78 -14.21 6.62 7.93
CA ARG A 78 -13.72 7.12 9.22
C ARG A 78 -14.74 6.99 10.35
N GLN A 79 -16.04 7.07 10.06
CA GLN A 79 -17.10 6.78 11.03
C GLN A 79 -17.11 5.30 11.43
N LYS A 80 -16.84 4.41 10.48
CA LYS A 80 -16.71 2.97 10.74
C LYS A 80 -15.46 2.61 11.53
N VAL A 81 -14.36 3.33 11.30
CA VAL A 81 -13.04 3.10 11.92
C VAL A 81 -12.51 4.42 12.48
N PRO A 82 -13.02 4.88 13.64
CA PRO A 82 -12.65 6.19 14.20
C PRO A 82 -11.15 6.36 14.49
N ALA A 83 -10.43 5.28 14.73
CA ALA A 83 -8.97 5.31 14.92
C ALA A 83 -8.23 5.92 13.72
N LEU A 84 -8.81 5.90 12.51
CA LEU A 84 -8.22 6.54 11.33
C LEU A 84 -8.07 8.07 11.48
N ASN A 85 -8.79 8.70 12.41
CA ASN A 85 -8.73 10.15 12.60
C ASN A 85 -7.37 10.70 13.09
N VAL A 86 -6.47 9.84 13.55
CA VAL A 86 -5.10 10.23 13.92
C VAL A 86 -4.20 10.50 12.70
N LEU A 87 -4.64 10.09 11.51
CA LEU A 87 -3.86 10.22 10.27
C LEU A 87 -4.05 11.59 9.62
N THR A 88 -3.55 12.62 10.28
CA THR A 88 -3.57 14.01 9.82
C THR A 88 -2.24 14.41 9.15
N PRO A 89 -2.20 15.48 8.32
CA PRO A 89 -0.99 15.87 7.58
C PRO A 89 0.28 16.03 8.42
N ASP A 90 0.13 16.58 9.62
CA ASP A 90 1.27 16.89 10.51
C ASP A 90 1.57 15.74 11.49
N SER A 91 0.82 14.65 11.39
CA SER A 91 0.98 13.50 12.27
C SER A 91 2.21 12.69 11.92
N HIS A 92 2.97 12.26 12.94
CA HIS A 92 4.02 11.25 12.79
C HIS A 92 3.49 9.94 12.17
N TRP A 93 2.21 9.64 12.40
CA TRP A 93 1.58 8.40 11.97
C TRP A 93 1.44 8.23 10.46
N VAL A 94 1.44 9.32 9.68
CA VAL A 94 1.34 9.26 8.22
C VAL A 94 2.69 9.11 7.52
N GLN A 95 3.79 9.16 8.27
CA GLN A 95 5.14 9.02 7.73
C GLN A 95 5.46 7.56 7.46
N ILE A 96 6.17 7.30 6.36
CA ILE A 96 6.67 5.96 6.03
C ILE A 96 7.58 5.49 7.16
N ASP A 97 7.45 4.22 7.53
CA ASP A 97 8.30 3.57 8.53
C ASP A 97 9.79 3.77 8.15
N PRO A 98 10.58 4.42 9.02
CA PRO A 98 11.96 4.76 8.70
C PRO A 98 12.86 3.55 8.44
N ALA A 99 12.50 2.35 8.95
CA ALA A 99 13.23 1.12 8.68
C ALA A 99 13.26 0.75 7.19
N LEU A 100 12.28 1.20 6.40
CA LEU A 100 12.22 0.94 4.95
C LEU A 100 13.19 1.81 4.15
N GLY A 101 13.73 2.87 4.74
CA GLY A 101 14.70 3.76 4.11
C GLY A 101 14.21 4.31 2.77
N ARG A 102 12.94 4.80 2.71
CA ARG A 102 12.36 5.37 1.48
C ARG A 102 13.26 6.47 0.92
N LYS A 103 13.58 6.36 -0.37
CA LYS A 103 14.35 7.38 -1.10
C LYS A 103 13.42 8.48 -1.63
N THR A 104 13.93 9.70 -1.75
CA THR A 104 13.17 10.84 -2.31
C THR A 104 12.75 10.64 -3.76
N SER A 105 13.48 9.81 -4.50
CA SER A 105 13.15 9.42 -5.87
C SER A 105 12.02 8.38 -5.97
N GLU A 106 11.68 7.71 -4.88
CA GLU A 106 10.58 6.74 -4.83
C GLU A 106 9.27 7.47 -4.56
N MET A 107 8.26 7.18 -5.36
CA MET A 107 7.01 7.95 -5.35
C MET A 107 6.17 7.66 -4.11
N LEU A 108 5.64 8.71 -3.49
CA LEU A 108 4.68 8.62 -2.39
C LEU A 108 3.32 9.09 -2.88
N ILE A 109 2.33 8.23 -2.78
CA ILE A 109 0.92 8.49 -3.14
C ILE A 109 0.12 8.70 -1.86
N GLU A 110 -0.43 9.89 -1.68
CA GLU A 110 -1.41 10.14 -0.63
C GLU A 110 -2.79 9.64 -1.06
N LYS A 111 -3.47 8.94 -0.18
CA LYS A 111 -4.85 8.48 -0.38
C LYS A 111 -5.70 8.71 0.85
N GLN A 112 -7.02 8.64 0.69
CA GLN A 112 -7.99 8.80 1.77
C GLN A 112 -8.89 7.57 1.94
N TRP A 113 -8.88 6.65 0.99
CA TRP A 113 -9.68 5.42 1.01
C TRP A 113 -8.77 4.19 1.03
N ALA A 114 -9.37 3.01 1.10
CA ALA A 114 -8.63 1.77 1.23
C ALA A 114 -7.70 1.51 0.03
N SER A 115 -8.22 1.62 -1.20
CA SER A 115 -7.45 1.35 -2.41
C SER A 115 -6.40 2.43 -2.71
N GLY A 116 -5.22 2.00 -3.13
CA GLY A 116 -4.17 2.87 -3.66
C GLY A 116 -4.53 3.52 -4.99
N PHE A 117 -5.53 3.00 -5.71
CA PHE A 117 -5.98 3.54 -7.00
C PHE A 117 -7.12 4.52 -6.86
N PHE A 118 -8.01 4.32 -5.89
CA PHE A 118 -9.25 5.10 -5.80
C PHE A 118 -8.98 6.58 -5.48
N LYS A 119 -9.32 7.46 -6.43
CA LYS A 119 -9.10 8.92 -6.37
C LYS A 119 -7.64 9.31 -6.11
N THR A 120 -6.71 8.58 -6.70
CA THR A 120 -5.27 8.89 -6.69
C THR A 120 -4.75 8.94 -8.13
N GLN A 121 -3.48 9.29 -8.28
CA GLN A 121 -2.79 9.30 -9.57
C GLN A 121 -1.93 8.04 -9.79
N LEU A 122 -2.12 6.98 -9.00
CA LEU A 122 -1.29 5.78 -9.10
C LEU A 122 -1.36 5.14 -10.49
N ASP A 123 -2.56 5.01 -11.08
CA ASP A 123 -2.74 4.44 -12.42
C ASP A 123 -2.02 5.26 -13.50
N ASP A 124 -2.15 6.59 -13.47
CA ASP A 124 -1.49 7.48 -14.41
C ASP A 124 0.03 7.33 -14.37
N HIS A 125 0.60 7.25 -13.16
CA HIS A 125 2.03 7.04 -12.98
C HIS A 125 2.50 5.67 -13.48
N LEU A 126 1.77 4.61 -13.16
CA LEU A 126 2.09 3.26 -13.63
C LEU A 126 2.07 3.18 -15.16
N ARG A 127 1.04 3.75 -15.79
CA ARG A 127 0.93 3.82 -17.27
C ARG A 127 2.05 4.64 -17.91
N SER A 128 2.41 5.77 -17.31
CA SER A 128 3.50 6.61 -17.82
C SER A 128 4.85 5.91 -17.84
N LEU A 129 5.06 5.02 -16.86
CA LEU A 129 6.27 4.19 -16.73
C LEU A 129 6.17 2.86 -17.51
N LYS A 130 5.06 2.63 -18.23
CA LYS A 130 4.79 1.39 -19.00
C LYS A 130 4.89 0.13 -18.13
N VAL A 131 4.43 0.24 -16.89
CA VAL A 131 4.37 -0.90 -15.97
C VAL A 131 3.39 -1.94 -16.52
N ASP A 132 3.80 -3.20 -16.52
CA ASP A 132 3.02 -4.33 -17.06
C ASP A 132 2.63 -5.36 -15.99
N SER A 133 3.15 -5.22 -14.79
CA SER A 133 2.79 -6.06 -13.66
C SER A 133 3.03 -5.38 -12.32
N LEU A 134 2.28 -5.79 -11.29
CA LEU A 134 2.37 -5.23 -9.95
C LEU A 134 2.73 -6.30 -8.92
N VAL A 135 3.68 -5.96 -8.07
CA VAL A 135 3.91 -6.64 -6.79
C VAL A 135 3.33 -5.73 -5.71
N VAL A 136 2.22 -6.14 -5.10
CA VAL A 136 1.53 -5.37 -4.05
C VAL A 136 1.81 -6.00 -2.70
N THR A 137 2.29 -5.20 -1.76
CA THR A 137 2.62 -5.60 -0.40
C THR A 137 2.14 -4.54 0.59
N GLY A 138 2.34 -4.75 1.88
CA GLY A 138 2.06 -3.76 2.92
C GLY A 138 0.96 -4.18 3.89
N LEU A 139 0.27 -3.21 4.45
CA LEU A 139 -0.73 -3.36 5.50
C LEU A 139 -2.07 -2.68 5.12
N THR A 140 -3.23 -3.26 5.49
CA THR A 140 -3.39 -4.64 5.97
C THR A 140 -3.96 -5.51 4.86
N THR A 141 -3.67 -6.81 4.87
CA THR A 141 -4.12 -7.73 3.80
C THR A 141 -5.64 -7.74 3.64
N SER A 142 -6.39 -7.68 4.71
CA SER A 142 -7.86 -7.67 4.68
C SER A 142 -8.48 -6.33 4.23
N GLY A 143 -7.70 -5.26 4.25
CA GLY A 143 -8.14 -3.88 3.96
C GLY A 143 -7.48 -3.29 2.73
N CYS A 144 -6.53 -2.38 2.95
CA CYS A 144 -5.92 -1.55 1.91
C CYS A 144 -5.17 -2.37 0.85
N VAL A 145 -4.45 -3.42 1.25
CA VAL A 145 -3.75 -4.30 0.30
C VAL A 145 -4.76 -5.00 -0.61
N ARG A 146 -5.79 -5.63 -0.03
CA ARG A 146 -6.84 -6.30 -0.82
C ARG A 146 -7.54 -5.33 -1.77
N ALA A 147 -7.94 -4.15 -1.29
CA ALA A 147 -8.62 -3.16 -2.11
C ALA A 147 -7.73 -2.70 -3.28
N THR A 148 -6.45 -2.46 -3.04
CA THR A 148 -5.48 -2.08 -4.08
C THR A 148 -5.28 -3.19 -5.11
N VAL A 149 -5.18 -4.45 -4.68
CA VAL A 149 -5.06 -5.59 -5.61
C VAL A 149 -6.30 -5.75 -6.47
N VAL A 150 -7.50 -5.62 -5.88
CA VAL A 150 -8.78 -5.75 -6.62
C VAL A 150 -8.88 -4.67 -7.70
N ASP A 151 -8.60 -3.43 -7.36
CA ASP A 151 -8.65 -2.33 -8.34
C ASP A 151 -7.56 -2.46 -9.41
N GLY A 152 -6.36 -2.91 -9.03
CA GLY A 152 -5.26 -3.12 -9.97
C GLY A 152 -5.48 -4.27 -10.97
N LEU A 153 -6.46 -5.16 -10.72
CA LEU A 153 -6.85 -6.23 -11.65
C LEU A 153 -7.86 -5.78 -12.70
N GLN A 154 -8.44 -4.61 -12.59
CA GLN A 154 -9.47 -4.05 -13.48
C GLN A 154 -8.89 -3.09 -14.51
#